data_e42ea8d9a2e67d7698c56b59f3008055
#
_entry.id   e42ea8d9a2e67d7698c56b59f3008055
#
_cell.length_a   1.000
_cell.length_b   1.000
_cell.length_c   1.000
_cell.angle_alpha   90.00
_cell.angle_beta   90.00
_cell.angle_gamma   90.00
#
_symmetry.space_group_name_H-M   'P 1'
#
loop_
_entity.id
_entity.type
_entity.pdbx_description
1 polymer ?
#
loop_
_entity_poly.entity_id
_entity_poly.type
_entity_poly.pdbx_seq_one_letter_code
_entity_poly.pdbx_strand_id
1 'polypeptide(L)'
;MTDTSIYQDIAARTGGDIYLGLVGPVRTGKSTFIKRFMETLVIPNIEDVYARERAKDELPQSGSGRTIMTAEPKFVPEDAVSVTLDGGVSFSVRLIDCVGYMVDGASGQFEDGVERMVATPWFDEEVPMSRAAEEGTRRVITDHSTIGIVMTTDGTVCGIERESYVPAEERVIEELRAIGKPFVLVLNSANPEGEAAQQLRAELEEKYGVACVCVSCLDLTAQDIDDILKLALYEFPISELGIYLPSWLDALDGDSPLRSGILGAIAEAVQDMSRVRDAFGIMDAIADREEVDSAGVTGVEMSTGAVTASIELPRALYYQTISEQCGFEIRDDGDLMGLLTQIREIKADYDHISSALQDVREKGYGVVMPLPGELHLEEPQIVRQGGRYSVRLKASAPSIHMMMTNIETEVTPALGGEKASEEIMGFLLQGFDGDVSKIWESNIFGKSLYDIAEEGLEAKIKRMPPSVQAKLRNTMQRIVNEGSGGLICIIL
;
A
#
# COMPACT_ATOMS: atom_id res chain seq x y z
N MET A 1 0.65 12.12 -33.63
CA MET A 1 -0.50 11.20 -33.47
C MET A 1 -1.16 11.56 -32.16
N THR A 2 -2.44 11.87 -32.17
CA THR A 2 -3.22 12.23 -30.99
C THR A 2 -3.32 10.97 -30.09
N ASP A 3 -3.01 11.08 -28.83
CA ASP A 3 -3.12 9.94 -27.91
C ASP A 3 -4.60 9.70 -27.56
N THR A 4 -5.22 8.81 -28.31
CA THR A 4 -6.66 8.52 -28.23
C THR A 4 -7.07 7.98 -26.86
N SER A 5 -6.11 7.48 -26.06
CA SER A 5 -6.38 6.95 -24.72
C SER A 5 -6.81 8.04 -23.74
N ILE A 6 -6.22 9.24 -23.83
CA ILE A 6 -6.55 10.39 -22.97
C ILE A 6 -8.03 10.76 -23.07
N TYR A 7 -8.55 10.78 -24.29
CA TYR A 7 -9.95 11.15 -24.54
C TYR A 7 -10.93 10.06 -24.05
N GLN A 8 -10.54 8.78 -24.15
CA GLN A 8 -11.32 7.69 -23.55
C GLN A 8 -11.41 7.82 -22.03
N ASP A 9 -10.29 8.11 -21.40
CA ASP A 9 -10.22 8.26 -19.95
C ASP A 9 -11.04 9.46 -19.46
N ILE A 10 -10.92 10.61 -20.13
CA ILE A 10 -11.75 11.78 -19.82
C ILE A 10 -13.23 11.48 -20.04
N ALA A 11 -13.60 10.86 -21.15
CA ALA A 11 -14.99 10.51 -21.44
C ALA A 11 -15.55 9.56 -20.35
N ALA A 12 -14.78 8.57 -19.91
CA ALA A 12 -15.17 7.69 -18.81
C ALA A 12 -15.39 8.45 -17.50
N ARG A 13 -14.51 9.42 -17.18
CA ARG A 13 -14.58 10.24 -15.95
C ARG A 13 -15.71 11.26 -15.97
N THR A 14 -16.15 11.71 -17.14
CA THR A 14 -17.17 12.76 -17.33
C THR A 14 -18.52 12.24 -17.83
N GLY A 15 -18.65 10.92 -17.96
CA GLY A 15 -19.88 10.31 -18.48
C GLY A 15 -20.10 10.51 -19.99
N GLY A 16 -19.04 10.76 -20.74
CA GLY A 16 -19.07 10.98 -22.20
C GLY A 16 -19.09 12.44 -22.63
N ASP A 17 -19.22 13.37 -21.68
CA ASP A 17 -19.34 14.81 -21.95
C ASP A 17 -18.10 15.57 -21.48
N ILE A 18 -17.34 16.14 -22.40
CA ILE A 18 -16.14 16.94 -22.11
C ILE A 18 -16.51 18.43 -22.23
N TYR A 19 -16.91 19.04 -21.12
CA TYR A 19 -17.25 20.45 -21.04
C TYR A 19 -16.14 21.25 -20.38
N LEU A 20 -15.38 22.00 -21.19
CA LEU A 20 -14.23 22.78 -20.76
C LEU A 20 -14.62 24.21 -20.42
N GLY A 21 -14.58 24.57 -19.14
CA GLY A 21 -14.79 25.94 -18.69
C GLY A 21 -13.48 26.74 -18.70
N LEU A 22 -13.35 27.70 -19.64
CA LEU A 22 -12.18 28.58 -19.68
C LEU A 22 -12.41 29.80 -18.78
N VAL A 23 -11.68 29.85 -17.72
CA VAL A 23 -11.81 30.88 -16.68
C VAL A 23 -10.47 31.58 -16.44
N GLY A 24 -10.48 32.65 -15.69
CA GLY A 24 -9.27 33.42 -15.41
C GLY A 24 -9.44 34.91 -15.64
N PRO A 25 -8.38 35.69 -15.45
CA PRO A 25 -8.40 37.12 -15.69
C PRO A 25 -8.78 37.49 -17.14
N VAL A 26 -9.33 38.66 -17.36
CA VAL A 26 -9.60 39.14 -18.70
C VAL A 26 -8.29 39.25 -19.49
N ARG A 27 -8.36 39.12 -20.83
CA ARG A 27 -7.22 39.31 -21.74
C ARG A 27 -6.08 38.29 -21.60
N THR A 28 -6.29 37.17 -21.01
CA THR A 28 -5.30 36.07 -20.89
C THR A 28 -5.25 35.17 -22.14
N GLY A 29 -6.12 35.38 -23.13
CA GLY A 29 -6.14 34.59 -24.36
C GLY A 29 -7.20 33.48 -24.41
N LYS A 30 -8.19 33.47 -23.49
CA LYS A 30 -9.28 32.48 -23.44
C LYS A 30 -9.96 32.23 -24.80
N SER A 31 -10.49 33.26 -25.42
CA SER A 31 -11.17 33.13 -26.72
C SER A 31 -10.23 32.67 -27.86
N THR A 32 -8.95 33.01 -27.78
CA THR A 32 -7.93 32.54 -28.71
C THR A 32 -7.68 31.05 -28.53
N PHE A 33 -7.55 30.59 -27.29
CA PHE A 33 -7.42 29.19 -26.93
C PHE A 33 -8.62 28.38 -27.45
N ILE A 34 -9.85 28.84 -27.15
CA ILE A 34 -11.08 28.18 -27.63
C ILE A 34 -11.06 28.04 -29.15
N LYS A 35 -10.76 29.13 -29.86
CA LYS A 35 -10.71 29.12 -31.32
C LYS A 35 -9.72 28.06 -31.81
N ARG A 36 -8.51 28.06 -31.30
CA ARG A 36 -7.46 27.11 -31.70
C ARG A 36 -7.78 25.67 -31.29
N PHE A 37 -8.32 25.45 -30.11
CA PHE A 37 -8.77 24.14 -29.69
C PHE A 37 -9.83 23.57 -30.66
N MET A 38 -10.84 24.38 -30.98
CA MET A 38 -11.89 24.01 -31.95
C MET A 38 -11.32 23.72 -33.34
N GLU A 39 -10.44 24.59 -33.85
CA GLU A 39 -9.81 24.45 -35.19
C GLU A 39 -8.89 23.23 -35.27
N THR A 40 -8.17 22.91 -34.18
CA THR A 40 -7.15 21.85 -34.15
C THR A 40 -7.75 20.49 -33.89
N LEU A 41 -8.68 20.39 -32.92
CA LEU A 41 -9.20 19.11 -32.45
C LEU A 41 -10.66 18.86 -32.82
N VAL A 42 -11.56 19.82 -32.62
CA VAL A 42 -13.01 19.55 -32.66
C VAL A 42 -13.53 19.56 -34.12
N ILE A 43 -13.35 20.65 -34.82
CA ILE A 43 -13.90 20.84 -36.15
C ILE A 43 -13.45 19.77 -37.17
N PRO A 44 -12.17 19.36 -37.19
CA PRO A 44 -11.72 18.30 -38.10
C PRO A 44 -12.39 16.95 -37.87
N ASN A 45 -12.80 16.68 -36.62
CA ASN A 45 -13.34 15.39 -36.19
C ASN A 45 -14.86 15.37 -36.04
N ILE A 46 -15.59 16.40 -36.47
CA ILE A 46 -17.05 16.39 -36.60
C ILE A 46 -17.46 15.70 -37.90
N GLU A 47 -18.19 14.60 -37.82
CA GLU A 47 -18.63 13.83 -38.99
C GLU A 47 -19.74 14.55 -39.75
N ASP A 48 -20.72 15.17 -39.06
CA ASP A 48 -21.82 15.89 -39.65
C ASP A 48 -21.35 17.22 -40.27
N VAL A 49 -21.49 17.35 -41.58
CA VAL A 49 -21.09 18.55 -42.36
C VAL A 49 -21.82 19.81 -41.89
N TYR A 50 -23.10 19.71 -41.55
CA TYR A 50 -23.89 20.87 -41.10
C TYR A 50 -23.50 21.31 -39.70
N ALA A 51 -23.26 20.36 -38.81
CA ALA A 51 -22.75 20.64 -37.47
C ALA A 51 -21.35 21.26 -37.51
N ARG A 52 -20.51 20.78 -38.44
CA ARG A 52 -19.14 21.31 -38.65
C ARG A 52 -19.16 22.77 -39.15
N GLU A 53 -19.99 23.12 -40.14
CA GLU A 53 -20.08 24.49 -40.63
C GLU A 53 -20.67 25.42 -39.54
N ARG A 54 -21.72 24.99 -38.81
CA ARG A 54 -22.26 25.75 -37.70
C ARG A 54 -21.19 25.99 -36.61
N ALA A 55 -20.42 24.98 -36.23
CA ALA A 55 -19.36 25.11 -35.23
C ALA A 55 -18.27 26.13 -35.69
N LYS A 56 -18.00 26.24 -36.96
CA LYS A 56 -17.08 27.27 -37.51
C LYS A 56 -17.64 28.68 -37.36
N ASP A 57 -18.94 28.86 -37.66
CA ASP A 57 -19.60 30.15 -37.56
C ASP A 57 -19.73 30.65 -36.10
N GLU A 58 -19.77 29.73 -35.15
CA GLU A 58 -19.89 30.02 -33.73
C GLU A 58 -18.55 30.32 -33.04
N LEU A 59 -17.42 30.20 -33.76
CA LEU A 59 -16.09 30.49 -33.19
C LEU A 59 -16.02 31.92 -32.66
N PRO A 60 -15.38 32.13 -31.49
CA PRO A 60 -15.21 33.44 -30.92
C PRO A 60 -14.33 34.31 -31.82
N GLN A 61 -14.73 35.56 -32.00
CA GLN A 61 -13.89 36.55 -32.65
C GLN A 61 -12.84 37.04 -31.66
N SER A 62 -11.60 36.62 -31.83
CA SER A 62 -10.49 37.13 -31.04
C SER A 62 -10.21 38.58 -31.37
N GLY A 63 -10.62 39.53 -30.52
CA GLY A 63 -10.31 40.96 -30.67
C GLY A 63 -8.85 41.24 -30.31
N SER A 64 -8.15 41.95 -31.20
CA SER A 64 -6.82 42.49 -30.85
C SER A 64 -6.97 43.73 -29.95
N GLY A 65 -6.15 43.83 -28.91
CA GLY A 65 -6.11 45.01 -28.02
C GLY A 65 -6.65 44.79 -26.60
N ARG A 66 -6.88 45.87 -25.84
CA ARG A 66 -7.21 45.85 -24.42
C ARG A 66 -8.70 45.88 -24.10
N THR A 67 -9.60 46.01 -25.09
CA THR A 67 -11.04 46.27 -24.88
C THR A 67 -11.84 44.99 -24.67
N ILE A 68 -12.68 44.96 -23.64
CA ILE A 68 -13.60 43.84 -23.31
C ILE A 68 -14.89 44.04 -24.10
N MET A 69 -15.35 43.02 -24.83
CA MET A 69 -16.46 43.13 -25.78
C MET A 69 -17.78 42.55 -25.25
N THR A 70 -17.75 41.50 -24.43
CA THR A 70 -18.93 40.76 -23.94
C THR A 70 -18.99 40.72 -22.44
N ALA A 71 -20.19 40.65 -21.85
CA ALA A 71 -20.43 40.51 -20.40
C ALA A 71 -20.96 39.12 -20.03
N GLU A 72 -21.38 38.31 -21.00
CA GLU A 72 -21.99 37.01 -20.78
C GLU A 72 -21.07 35.86 -21.23
N PRO A 73 -21.08 34.73 -20.55
CA PRO A 73 -20.46 33.51 -21.03
C PRO A 73 -21.04 33.06 -22.38
N LYS A 74 -20.18 32.54 -23.23
CA LYS A 74 -20.57 32.03 -24.52
C LYS A 74 -20.21 30.56 -24.64
N PHE A 75 -21.17 29.75 -25.03
CA PHE A 75 -20.94 28.33 -25.32
C PHE A 75 -20.43 28.18 -26.74
N VAL A 76 -19.42 27.35 -26.95
CA VAL A 76 -18.77 27.16 -28.26
C VAL A 76 -18.49 25.66 -28.47
N PRO A 77 -19.20 24.99 -29.36
CA PRO A 77 -20.44 25.46 -29.99
C PRO A 77 -21.62 25.60 -28.99
N GLU A 78 -22.71 26.26 -29.41
CA GLU A 78 -23.89 26.47 -28.55
C GLU A 78 -24.48 25.13 -28.07
N ASP A 79 -24.62 24.19 -28.99
CA ASP A 79 -24.95 22.79 -28.68
C ASP A 79 -23.68 21.93 -28.68
N ALA A 80 -23.53 21.03 -27.69
CA ALA A 80 -22.41 20.11 -27.68
C ALA A 80 -22.33 19.25 -28.95
N VAL A 81 -21.15 19.12 -29.53
CA VAL A 81 -20.94 18.33 -30.75
C VAL A 81 -20.25 17.02 -30.44
N SER A 82 -20.72 15.97 -31.11
CA SER A 82 -20.07 14.67 -31.07
C SER A 82 -18.80 14.69 -31.93
N VAL A 83 -17.72 14.28 -31.33
CA VAL A 83 -16.39 14.14 -31.95
C VAL A 83 -16.02 12.67 -31.94
N THR A 84 -15.59 12.17 -33.10
CA THR A 84 -15.06 10.80 -33.22
C THR A 84 -13.60 10.88 -33.65
N LEU A 85 -12.71 10.42 -32.82
CA LEU A 85 -11.28 10.38 -33.10
C LEU A 85 -10.86 9.07 -33.77
N ASP A 86 -9.67 9.06 -34.37
CA ASP A 86 -9.04 7.87 -34.93
C ASP A 86 -8.95 6.80 -33.81
N GLY A 87 -9.49 5.59 -34.10
CA GLY A 87 -9.59 4.50 -33.09
C GLY A 87 -10.99 4.30 -32.52
N GLY A 88 -12.00 5.10 -32.97
CA GLY A 88 -13.43 4.89 -32.65
C GLY A 88 -13.84 5.45 -31.28
N VAL A 89 -13.03 6.33 -30.69
CA VAL A 89 -13.38 7.03 -29.44
C VAL A 89 -14.31 8.18 -29.77
N SER A 90 -15.53 8.14 -29.22
CA SER A 90 -16.52 9.19 -29.41
C SER A 90 -16.89 9.84 -28.08
N PHE A 91 -16.98 11.17 -28.08
CA PHE A 91 -17.40 11.96 -26.91
C PHE A 91 -18.08 13.26 -27.39
N SER A 92 -18.86 13.86 -26.51
CA SER A 92 -19.43 15.19 -26.75
C SER A 92 -18.49 16.25 -26.21
N VAL A 93 -18.25 17.28 -26.98
CA VAL A 93 -17.38 18.39 -26.58
C VAL A 93 -18.10 19.73 -26.64
N ARG A 94 -17.80 20.59 -25.66
CA ARG A 94 -18.30 21.95 -25.58
C ARG A 94 -17.30 22.78 -24.77
N LEU A 95 -16.93 23.93 -25.32
CA LEU A 95 -16.10 24.90 -24.61
C LEU A 95 -16.95 26.06 -24.15
N ILE A 96 -16.58 26.68 -23.05
CA ILE A 96 -17.35 27.77 -22.46
C ILE A 96 -16.40 28.94 -22.28
N ASP A 97 -16.62 29.99 -23.08
CA ASP A 97 -15.88 31.26 -23.02
C ASP A 97 -16.52 32.19 -21.99
N CYS A 98 -15.80 32.51 -20.91
CA CYS A 98 -16.27 33.50 -19.98
C CYS A 98 -15.49 34.82 -20.13
N VAL A 99 -16.07 35.89 -19.66
CA VAL A 99 -15.43 37.22 -19.67
C VAL A 99 -14.15 37.17 -18.83
N GLY A 100 -14.22 36.62 -17.63
CA GLY A 100 -13.13 36.59 -16.68
C GLY A 100 -13.15 37.76 -15.69
N TYR A 101 -12.30 37.65 -14.69
CA TYR A 101 -12.13 38.67 -13.65
C TYR A 101 -11.40 39.90 -14.20
N MET A 102 -11.83 41.07 -13.77
CA MET A 102 -11.23 42.33 -14.21
C MET A 102 -9.79 42.49 -13.70
N VAL A 103 -8.95 43.12 -14.53
CA VAL A 103 -7.55 43.43 -14.19
C VAL A 103 -7.28 44.90 -14.45
N ASP A 104 -6.39 45.46 -13.68
CA ASP A 104 -5.94 46.85 -13.86
C ASP A 104 -5.27 47.00 -15.24
N GLY A 105 -5.64 48.06 -15.97
CA GLY A 105 -5.14 48.32 -17.33
C GLY A 105 -5.96 47.66 -18.45
N ALA A 106 -7.01 46.88 -18.17
CA ALA A 106 -7.97 46.45 -19.18
C ALA A 106 -8.94 47.59 -19.52
N SER A 107 -9.24 47.73 -20.81
CA SER A 107 -10.16 48.74 -21.32
C SER A 107 -11.56 48.15 -21.54
N GLY A 108 -12.64 48.99 -21.44
CA GLY A 108 -14.02 48.60 -21.70
C GLY A 108 -14.86 48.28 -20.45
N GLN A 109 -14.26 48.40 -19.26
CA GLN A 109 -14.98 48.36 -17.99
C GLN A 109 -15.69 49.68 -17.71
N PHE A 110 -15.11 50.81 -18.11
CA PHE A 110 -15.61 52.15 -17.90
C PHE A 110 -16.03 52.80 -19.23
N GLU A 111 -17.12 53.54 -19.19
CA GLU A 111 -17.61 54.37 -20.30
C GLU A 111 -17.81 55.78 -19.69
N ASP A 112 -17.15 56.78 -20.27
CA ASP A 112 -17.12 58.16 -19.76
C ASP A 112 -16.76 58.33 -18.25
N GLY A 113 -15.89 57.46 -17.74
CA GLY A 113 -15.42 57.51 -16.36
C GLY A 113 -16.37 56.83 -15.35
N VAL A 114 -17.48 56.28 -15.79
CA VAL A 114 -18.43 55.52 -14.98
C VAL A 114 -18.35 54.05 -15.36
N GLU A 115 -18.43 53.13 -14.36
CA GLU A 115 -18.43 51.69 -14.66
C GLU A 115 -19.61 51.34 -15.55
N ARG A 116 -19.34 50.58 -16.61
CA ARG A 116 -20.36 50.15 -17.58
C ARG A 116 -21.38 49.23 -16.92
N MET A 117 -22.66 49.60 -17.01
CA MET A 117 -23.78 48.79 -16.53
C MET A 117 -24.22 47.82 -17.64
N VAL A 118 -24.53 46.59 -17.27
CA VAL A 118 -24.93 45.51 -18.20
C VAL A 118 -26.13 44.76 -17.65
N ALA A 119 -27.05 44.41 -18.51
CA ALA A 119 -28.15 43.48 -18.20
C ALA A 119 -27.62 42.05 -18.38
N THR A 120 -27.98 41.15 -17.46
CA THR A 120 -27.64 39.72 -17.57
C THR A 120 -28.85 38.89 -17.17
N PRO A 121 -28.98 37.66 -17.59
CA PRO A 121 -30.08 36.78 -17.22
C PRO A 121 -30.16 36.43 -15.72
N TRP A 122 -29.15 36.79 -14.94
CA TRP A 122 -29.00 36.39 -13.52
C TRP A 122 -29.43 37.48 -12.54
N PHE A 123 -29.64 38.69 -13.03
CA PHE A 123 -30.03 39.82 -12.19
C PHE A 123 -31.24 40.51 -12.83
N ASP A 124 -32.21 40.87 -12.02
CA ASP A 124 -33.42 41.57 -12.48
C ASP A 124 -33.17 43.02 -12.89
N GLU A 125 -32.04 43.60 -12.47
CA GLU A 125 -31.58 44.95 -12.77
C GLU A 125 -30.20 44.96 -13.44
N GLU A 126 -29.90 46.02 -14.13
CA GLU A 126 -28.57 46.24 -14.67
C GLU A 126 -27.53 46.31 -13.52
N VAL A 127 -26.42 45.59 -13.68
CA VAL A 127 -25.35 45.53 -12.70
C VAL A 127 -24.03 46.01 -13.32
N PRO A 128 -23.06 46.43 -12.49
CA PRO A 128 -21.72 46.74 -12.98
C PRO A 128 -21.11 45.56 -13.75
N MET A 129 -20.39 45.89 -14.84
CA MET A 129 -19.80 44.86 -15.71
C MET A 129 -18.85 43.91 -14.93
N SER A 130 -18.13 44.43 -13.94
CA SER A 130 -17.29 43.62 -13.04
C SER A 130 -18.09 42.53 -12.34
N ARG A 131 -19.25 42.89 -11.76
CA ARG A 131 -20.13 41.97 -11.04
C ARG A 131 -20.76 40.93 -11.98
N ALA A 132 -21.16 41.37 -13.18
CA ALA A 132 -21.68 40.47 -14.20
C ALA A 132 -20.65 39.43 -14.65
N ALA A 133 -19.42 39.88 -14.89
CA ALA A 133 -18.30 39.02 -15.27
C ALA A 133 -17.93 38.01 -14.17
N GLU A 134 -17.92 38.41 -12.92
CA GLU A 134 -17.67 37.54 -11.76
C GLU A 134 -18.75 36.45 -11.65
N GLU A 135 -20.04 36.82 -11.64
CA GLU A 135 -21.12 35.84 -11.52
C GLU A 135 -21.16 34.91 -12.74
N GLY A 136 -20.96 35.42 -13.94
CA GLY A 136 -20.85 34.61 -15.15
C GLY A 136 -19.71 33.59 -15.11
N THR A 137 -18.54 34.03 -14.64
CA THR A 137 -17.36 33.14 -14.49
C THR A 137 -17.64 32.06 -13.44
N ARG A 138 -18.23 32.44 -12.30
CA ARG A 138 -18.58 31.48 -11.23
C ARG A 138 -19.56 30.43 -11.72
N ARG A 139 -20.60 30.81 -12.46
CA ARG A 139 -21.60 29.87 -13.03
C ARG A 139 -21.00 28.94 -14.06
N VAL A 140 -20.09 29.43 -14.90
CA VAL A 140 -19.37 28.58 -15.85
C VAL A 140 -18.64 27.47 -15.10
N ILE A 141 -17.96 27.82 -14.03
CA ILE A 141 -17.25 26.85 -13.21
C ILE A 141 -18.21 25.86 -12.55
N THR A 142 -19.25 26.38 -11.85
CA THR A 142 -20.10 25.57 -10.98
C THR A 142 -21.06 24.69 -11.75
N ASP A 143 -21.75 25.25 -12.74
CA ASP A 143 -22.96 24.63 -13.31
C ASP A 143 -22.70 23.98 -14.68
N HIS A 144 -21.69 24.47 -15.43
CA HIS A 144 -21.58 24.16 -16.84
C HIS A 144 -20.33 23.41 -17.27
N SER A 145 -19.25 23.41 -16.48
CA SER A 145 -18.01 22.74 -16.84
C SER A 145 -17.79 21.41 -16.12
N THR A 146 -17.21 20.44 -16.77
CA THR A 146 -16.68 19.20 -16.16
C THR A 146 -15.23 19.37 -15.73
N ILE A 147 -14.45 20.18 -16.48
CA ILE A 147 -13.06 20.50 -16.25
C ILE A 147 -12.88 22.01 -16.35
N GLY A 148 -12.12 22.60 -15.40
CA GLY A 148 -11.71 23.99 -15.44
C GLY A 148 -10.35 24.16 -16.15
N ILE A 149 -10.24 25.13 -17.05
CA ILE A 149 -8.96 25.59 -17.58
C ILE A 149 -8.76 27.02 -17.12
N VAL A 150 -7.84 27.22 -16.18
CA VAL A 150 -7.50 28.55 -15.67
C VAL A 150 -6.44 29.16 -16.58
N MET A 151 -6.82 30.21 -17.31
CA MET A 151 -5.92 30.90 -18.21
C MET A 151 -5.27 32.09 -17.51
N THR A 152 -3.94 32.13 -17.50
CA THR A 152 -3.14 33.29 -17.09
C THR A 152 -2.11 33.66 -18.15
N THR A 153 -1.28 34.67 -17.92
CA THR A 153 -0.26 35.12 -18.87
C THR A 153 0.95 35.72 -18.15
N ASP A 154 2.08 35.67 -18.79
CA ASP A 154 3.31 36.35 -18.38
C ASP A 154 3.34 37.88 -18.74
N GLY A 155 2.25 38.42 -19.32
CA GLY A 155 2.13 39.80 -19.74
C GLY A 155 2.59 40.05 -21.19
N THR A 156 3.18 39.09 -21.86
CA THR A 156 3.72 39.27 -23.22
C THR A 156 2.65 39.34 -24.33
N VAL A 157 1.44 38.83 -24.09
CA VAL A 157 0.42 38.64 -25.11
C VAL A 157 -0.46 39.84 -25.40
N CYS A 158 -0.66 40.78 -24.46
CA CYS A 158 -1.53 41.95 -24.69
C CYS A 158 -1.03 43.25 -24.04
N GLY A 159 0.21 43.26 -23.56
CA GLY A 159 0.88 44.47 -23.07
C GLY A 159 0.29 45.03 -21.73
N ILE A 160 -0.33 44.20 -20.94
CA ILE A 160 -0.67 44.42 -19.53
C ILE A 160 0.39 43.70 -18.70
N GLU A 161 0.92 44.37 -17.68
CA GLU A 161 2.00 43.83 -16.86
C GLU A 161 1.53 42.61 -16.06
N ARG A 162 2.42 41.65 -15.81
CA ARG A 162 2.11 40.38 -15.12
C ARG A 162 1.48 40.62 -13.74
N GLU A 163 1.96 41.59 -12.99
CA GLU A 163 1.52 41.92 -11.64
C GLU A 163 0.03 42.30 -11.59
N SER A 164 -0.52 42.88 -12.66
CA SER A 164 -1.93 43.23 -12.76
C SER A 164 -2.88 42.00 -12.79
N TYR A 165 -2.35 40.86 -13.20
CA TYR A 165 -3.13 39.63 -13.30
C TYR A 165 -3.22 38.85 -12.00
N VAL A 166 -2.25 39.00 -11.10
CA VAL A 166 -2.10 38.17 -9.89
C VAL A 166 -3.36 38.17 -9.01
N PRO A 167 -3.98 39.34 -8.67
CA PRO A 167 -5.15 39.32 -7.76
C PRO A 167 -6.35 38.58 -8.36
N ALA A 168 -6.58 38.73 -9.66
CA ALA A 168 -7.68 38.04 -10.36
C ALA A 168 -7.41 36.55 -10.57
N GLU A 169 -6.16 36.17 -10.78
CA GLU A 169 -5.70 34.80 -10.86
C GLU A 169 -5.89 34.05 -9.53
N GLU A 170 -5.42 34.63 -8.43
CA GLU A 170 -5.56 34.06 -7.09
C GLU A 170 -7.03 33.79 -6.75
N ARG A 171 -7.90 34.78 -7.02
CA ARG A 171 -9.34 34.65 -6.76
C ARG A 171 -10.00 33.50 -7.53
N VAL A 172 -9.69 33.35 -8.81
CA VAL A 172 -10.21 32.24 -9.63
C VAL A 172 -9.82 30.89 -9.06
N ILE A 173 -8.55 30.76 -8.70
CA ILE A 173 -7.99 29.52 -8.18
C ILE A 173 -8.62 29.16 -6.81
N GLU A 174 -8.81 30.13 -5.94
CA GLU A 174 -9.48 29.94 -4.65
C GLU A 174 -10.94 29.48 -4.83
N GLU A 175 -11.67 30.10 -5.76
CA GLU A 175 -13.07 29.71 -6.04
C GLU A 175 -13.17 28.28 -6.61
N LEU A 176 -12.28 27.91 -7.53
CA LEU A 176 -12.22 26.55 -8.09
C LEU A 176 -11.91 25.50 -7.03
N ARG A 177 -10.97 25.80 -6.12
CA ARG A 177 -10.66 24.91 -4.99
C ARG A 177 -11.84 24.74 -4.03
N ALA A 178 -12.52 25.84 -3.73
CA ALA A 178 -13.69 25.78 -2.86
C ALA A 178 -14.84 24.92 -3.41
N ILE A 179 -14.95 24.84 -4.74
CA ILE A 179 -15.95 24.02 -5.45
C ILE A 179 -15.50 22.55 -5.59
N GLY A 180 -14.17 22.29 -5.51
CA GLY A 180 -13.60 20.93 -5.63
C GLY A 180 -13.62 20.37 -7.06
N LYS A 181 -13.75 21.22 -8.08
CA LYS A 181 -13.66 20.77 -9.49
C LYS A 181 -12.22 20.57 -9.94
N PRO A 182 -11.96 19.57 -10.80
CA PRO A 182 -10.64 19.39 -11.39
C PRO A 182 -10.34 20.56 -12.34
N PHE A 183 -9.15 21.13 -12.23
CA PHE A 183 -8.69 22.21 -13.10
C PHE A 183 -7.19 22.18 -13.31
N VAL A 184 -6.75 22.74 -14.42
CA VAL A 184 -5.36 22.91 -14.80
C VAL A 184 -5.08 24.38 -15.08
N LEU A 185 -3.86 24.84 -14.77
CA LEU A 185 -3.43 26.20 -15.06
C LEU A 185 -2.71 26.24 -16.41
N VAL A 186 -3.09 27.19 -17.28
CA VAL A 186 -2.46 27.41 -18.57
C VAL A 186 -1.87 28.82 -18.60
N LEU A 187 -0.54 28.89 -18.68
CA LEU A 187 0.23 30.12 -18.82
C LEU A 187 0.39 30.42 -20.31
N ASN A 188 -0.29 31.47 -20.80
CA ASN A 188 -0.18 31.93 -22.18
C ASN A 188 0.99 32.90 -22.31
N SER A 189 1.99 32.50 -23.08
CA SER A 189 3.19 33.28 -23.37
C SER A 189 3.42 33.42 -24.88
N ALA A 190 3.97 34.55 -25.32
CA ALA A 190 4.46 34.70 -26.69
C ALA A 190 5.72 33.87 -26.95
N ASN A 191 6.45 33.44 -25.91
CA ASN A 191 7.62 32.58 -26.02
C ASN A 191 7.58 31.52 -24.91
N PRO A 192 6.78 30.46 -25.06
CA PRO A 192 6.56 29.48 -24.02
C PRO A 192 7.82 28.69 -23.64
N GLU A 193 8.77 28.51 -24.53
CA GLU A 193 10.05 27.83 -24.28
C GLU A 193 11.10 28.74 -23.67
N GLY A 194 10.81 30.04 -23.50
CA GLY A 194 11.72 31.02 -22.92
C GLY A 194 11.97 30.76 -21.42
N GLU A 195 13.20 31.01 -20.97
CA GLU A 195 13.63 30.77 -19.58
C GLU A 195 12.71 31.47 -18.56
N ALA A 196 12.33 32.75 -18.84
CA ALA A 196 11.44 33.51 -17.97
C ALA A 196 10.03 32.91 -17.87
N ALA A 197 9.48 32.40 -18.99
CA ALA A 197 8.16 31.76 -19.02
C ALA A 197 8.18 30.43 -18.26
N GLN A 198 9.23 29.63 -18.44
CA GLN A 198 9.40 28.37 -17.75
C GLN A 198 9.65 28.54 -16.24
N GLN A 199 10.40 29.57 -15.86
CA GLN A 199 10.57 29.92 -14.44
C GLN A 199 9.23 30.33 -13.83
N LEU A 200 8.48 31.21 -14.47
CA LEU A 200 7.15 31.63 -14.00
C LEU A 200 6.19 30.43 -13.91
N ARG A 201 6.24 29.50 -14.88
CA ARG A 201 5.46 28.25 -14.82
C ARG A 201 5.76 27.46 -13.56
N ALA A 202 7.04 27.27 -13.23
CA ALA A 202 7.45 26.54 -12.03
C ALA A 202 7.03 27.27 -10.73
N GLU A 203 7.17 28.60 -10.68
CA GLU A 203 6.70 29.42 -9.55
C GLU A 203 5.18 29.31 -9.33
N LEU A 204 4.40 29.25 -10.42
CA LEU A 204 2.95 29.08 -10.36
C LEU A 204 2.56 27.70 -9.90
N GLU A 205 3.26 26.65 -10.34
CA GLU A 205 3.04 25.27 -9.87
C GLU A 205 3.32 25.15 -8.37
N GLU A 206 4.44 25.70 -7.91
CA GLU A 206 4.80 25.69 -6.49
C GLU A 206 3.80 26.50 -5.64
N LYS A 207 3.47 27.72 -6.08
CA LYS A 207 2.56 28.63 -5.37
C LYS A 207 1.16 28.06 -5.22
N TYR A 208 0.62 27.55 -6.31
CA TYR A 208 -0.77 27.07 -6.33
C TYR A 208 -0.89 25.56 -6.14
N GLY A 209 0.19 24.82 -6.13
CA GLY A 209 0.15 23.37 -6.03
C GLY A 209 -0.80 22.76 -7.06
N VAL A 210 -0.85 23.24 -8.31
CA VAL A 210 -1.67 22.79 -9.42
C VAL A 210 -0.80 22.70 -10.65
N ALA A 211 -1.01 21.68 -11.49
CA ALA A 211 -0.26 21.55 -12.73
C ALA A 211 -0.42 22.79 -13.62
N CYS A 212 0.70 23.31 -14.15
CA CYS A 212 0.74 24.47 -15.02
C CYS A 212 1.43 24.13 -16.34
N VAL A 213 0.75 24.41 -17.45
CA VAL A 213 1.31 24.27 -18.80
C VAL A 213 1.59 25.64 -19.40
N CYS A 214 2.78 25.85 -19.94
CA CYS A 214 3.12 27.07 -20.65
C CYS A 214 2.99 26.85 -22.16
N VAL A 215 2.10 27.61 -22.82
CA VAL A 215 1.82 27.47 -24.25
C VAL A 215 1.66 28.84 -24.95
N SER A 216 1.81 28.87 -26.29
CA SER A 216 1.34 29.98 -27.13
C SER A 216 -0.08 29.64 -27.61
N CYS A 217 -1.08 30.37 -27.11
CA CYS A 217 -2.45 30.16 -27.61
C CYS A 217 -2.63 30.49 -29.10
N LEU A 218 -1.75 31.26 -29.69
CA LEU A 218 -1.76 31.55 -31.15
C LEU A 218 -1.30 30.34 -31.96
N ASP A 219 -0.34 29.58 -31.43
CA ASP A 219 0.32 28.46 -32.14
C ASP A 219 -0.01 27.11 -31.47
N LEU A 220 -1.16 27.05 -30.77
CA LEU A 220 -1.58 25.85 -29.99
C LEU A 220 -1.66 24.63 -30.91
N THR A 221 -0.92 23.60 -30.57
CA THR A 221 -0.84 22.33 -31.31
C THR A 221 -1.75 21.25 -30.69
N ALA A 222 -1.97 20.15 -31.42
CA ALA A 222 -2.69 19.00 -30.90
C ALA A 222 -1.96 18.39 -29.70
N GLN A 223 -0.62 18.39 -29.68
CA GLN A 223 0.17 17.88 -28.58
C GLN A 223 -0.02 18.72 -27.32
N ASP A 224 -0.05 20.06 -27.45
CA ASP A 224 -0.31 20.94 -26.29
C ASP A 224 -1.69 20.66 -25.67
N ILE A 225 -2.69 20.40 -26.53
CA ILE A 225 -4.04 20.03 -26.07
C ILE A 225 -4.03 18.70 -25.33
N ASP A 226 -3.37 17.69 -25.88
CA ASP A 226 -3.23 16.38 -25.26
C ASP A 226 -2.55 16.50 -23.88
N ASP A 227 -1.47 17.27 -23.77
CA ASP A 227 -0.74 17.50 -22.54
C ASP A 227 -1.59 18.22 -21.47
N ILE A 228 -2.34 19.25 -21.87
CA ILE A 228 -3.27 19.96 -20.98
C ILE A 228 -4.36 19.00 -20.45
N LEU A 229 -4.98 18.22 -21.33
CA LEU A 229 -6.03 17.28 -20.95
C LEU A 229 -5.50 16.14 -20.08
N LYS A 230 -4.31 15.64 -20.37
CA LYS A 230 -3.63 14.63 -19.56
C LYS A 230 -3.39 15.14 -18.14
N LEU A 231 -2.85 16.34 -17.99
CA LEU A 231 -2.64 16.93 -16.67
C LEU A 231 -3.97 17.18 -15.94
N ALA A 232 -5.03 17.56 -16.66
CA ALA A 232 -6.34 17.69 -16.07
C ALA A 232 -6.88 16.37 -15.49
N LEU A 233 -6.56 15.22 -16.08
CA LEU A 233 -6.94 13.89 -15.54
C LEU A 233 -6.31 13.61 -14.16
N TYR A 234 -5.09 14.05 -13.93
CA TYR A 234 -4.44 13.90 -12.62
C TYR A 234 -5.08 14.75 -11.51
N GLU A 235 -5.83 15.78 -11.88
CA GLU A 235 -6.59 16.62 -10.94
C GLU A 235 -7.97 16.06 -10.59
N PHE A 236 -8.42 14.98 -11.23
CA PHE A 236 -9.66 14.32 -10.86
C PHE A 236 -9.56 13.63 -9.50
N PRO A 237 -10.70 13.49 -8.79
CA PRO A 237 -10.74 12.78 -7.53
C PRO A 237 -10.22 11.34 -7.69
N ILE A 238 -9.43 10.89 -6.72
CA ILE A 238 -9.06 9.47 -6.64
C ILE A 238 -10.26 8.65 -6.18
N SER A 239 -10.47 7.47 -6.77
CA SER A 239 -11.53 6.53 -6.38
C SER A 239 -11.03 5.45 -5.43
N GLU A 240 -9.81 4.96 -5.68
CA GLU A 240 -9.21 3.86 -4.94
C GLU A 240 -7.70 3.99 -4.95
N LEU A 241 -7.06 3.68 -3.81
CA LEU A 241 -5.62 3.52 -3.70
C LEU A 241 -5.30 2.10 -3.23
N GLY A 242 -4.77 1.28 -4.13
CA GLY A 242 -4.23 -0.04 -3.81
C GLY A 242 -2.75 0.05 -3.49
N ILE A 243 -2.33 -0.33 -2.27
CA ILE A 243 -0.93 -0.33 -1.87
C ILE A 243 -0.46 -1.76 -1.68
N TYR A 244 0.55 -2.19 -2.44
CA TYR A 244 1.19 -3.48 -2.29
C TYR A 244 2.35 -3.37 -1.31
N LEU A 245 2.29 -4.22 -0.30
CA LEU A 245 3.32 -4.39 0.73
C LEU A 245 3.97 -5.77 0.59
N PRO A 246 5.19 -5.97 1.11
CA PRO A 246 5.81 -7.28 1.15
C PRO A 246 4.93 -8.29 1.90
N SER A 247 4.67 -9.45 1.29
CA SER A 247 3.74 -10.46 1.81
C SER A 247 4.11 -11.02 3.19
N TRP A 248 5.39 -10.95 3.57
CA TRP A 248 5.84 -11.40 4.89
C TRP A 248 5.30 -10.51 6.03
N LEU A 249 4.96 -9.24 5.74
CA LEU A 249 4.37 -8.34 6.71
C LEU A 249 2.97 -8.81 7.14
N ASP A 250 2.22 -9.45 6.23
CA ASP A 250 0.91 -10.03 6.53
C ASP A 250 0.99 -11.28 7.41
N ALA A 251 2.15 -11.95 7.41
CA ALA A 251 2.39 -13.11 8.27
C ALA A 251 2.69 -12.75 9.73
N LEU A 252 2.91 -11.46 10.02
CA LEU A 252 3.12 -10.97 11.39
C LEU A 252 1.79 -10.92 12.14
N ASP A 253 1.87 -11.13 13.45
CA ASP A 253 0.72 -10.97 14.33
C ASP A 253 0.12 -9.55 14.20
N GLY A 254 -1.21 -9.45 14.38
CA GLY A 254 -1.91 -8.17 14.27
C GLY A 254 -1.40 -7.11 15.25
N ASP A 255 -0.86 -7.54 16.39
CA ASP A 255 -0.29 -6.67 17.44
C ASP A 255 1.19 -6.34 17.23
N SER A 256 1.79 -6.78 16.11
CA SER A 256 3.19 -6.48 15.79
C SER A 256 3.40 -4.97 15.70
N PRO A 257 4.35 -4.40 16.49
CA PRO A 257 4.64 -2.96 16.43
C PRO A 257 5.10 -2.50 15.05
N LEU A 258 5.86 -3.34 14.34
CA LEU A 258 6.32 -3.04 12.99
C LEU A 258 5.16 -2.94 12.00
N ARG A 259 4.27 -3.95 12.00
CA ARG A 259 3.09 -3.95 11.13
C ARG A 259 2.18 -2.76 11.42
N SER A 260 1.86 -2.54 12.69
CA SER A 260 1.01 -1.42 13.13
C SER A 260 1.64 -0.06 12.82
N GLY A 261 2.95 0.07 12.97
CA GLY A 261 3.70 1.29 12.67
C GLY A 261 3.64 1.64 11.18
N ILE A 262 3.92 0.68 10.29
CA ILE A 262 3.88 0.89 8.84
C ILE A 262 2.46 1.20 8.37
N LEU A 263 1.46 0.41 8.79
CA LEU A 263 0.06 0.65 8.40
C LEU A 263 -0.47 1.97 8.95
N GLY A 264 -0.09 2.34 10.17
CA GLY A 264 -0.43 3.63 10.77
C GLY A 264 0.17 4.81 10.01
N ALA A 265 1.44 4.70 9.63
CA ALA A 265 2.12 5.72 8.83
C ALA A 265 1.50 5.91 7.43
N ILE A 266 1.10 4.81 6.79
CA ILE A 266 0.37 4.85 5.52
C ILE A 266 -0.99 5.52 5.71
N ALA A 267 -1.75 5.10 6.73
CA ALA A 267 -3.09 5.65 7.00
C ALA A 267 -3.05 7.16 7.27
N GLU A 268 -2.04 7.63 8.01
CA GLU A 268 -1.82 9.06 8.26
C GLU A 268 -1.47 9.81 6.97
N ALA A 269 -0.58 9.27 6.15
CA ALA A 269 -0.13 9.90 4.92
C ALA A 269 -1.26 10.06 3.89
N VAL A 270 -2.20 9.10 3.82
CA VAL A 270 -3.30 9.13 2.85
C VAL A 270 -4.54 9.89 3.33
N GLN A 271 -4.56 10.38 4.56
CA GLN A 271 -5.74 11.00 5.18
C GLN A 271 -6.27 12.20 4.39
N ASP A 272 -5.38 13.04 3.88
CA ASP A 272 -5.71 14.27 3.15
C ASP A 272 -5.69 14.09 1.62
N MET A 273 -5.52 12.86 1.13
CA MET A 273 -5.49 12.56 -0.29
C MET A 273 -6.86 12.76 -0.92
N SER A 274 -6.94 13.53 -1.99
CA SER A 274 -8.19 13.83 -2.68
C SER A 274 -8.13 13.60 -4.19
N ARG A 275 -6.95 13.69 -4.80
CA ARG A 275 -6.73 13.65 -6.25
C ARG A 275 -5.74 12.57 -6.63
N VAL A 276 -5.82 12.13 -7.90
CA VAL A 276 -4.88 11.12 -8.44
C VAL A 276 -3.42 11.57 -8.27
N ARG A 277 -3.11 12.85 -8.52
CA ARG A 277 -1.74 13.36 -8.39
C ARG A 277 -1.20 13.32 -6.96
N ASP A 278 -2.06 13.43 -5.94
CA ASP A 278 -1.63 13.48 -4.54
C ASP A 278 -0.92 12.16 -4.15
N ALA A 279 -1.28 11.04 -4.83
CA ALA A 279 -0.67 9.75 -4.60
C ALA A 279 0.84 9.74 -4.88
N PHE A 280 1.33 10.53 -5.84
CA PHE A 280 2.76 10.58 -6.15
C PHE A 280 3.55 11.24 -5.01
N GLY A 281 3.12 12.43 -4.56
CA GLY A 281 3.77 13.12 -3.45
C GLY A 281 3.70 12.35 -2.13
N ILE A 282 2.61 11.61 -1.90
CA ILE A 282 2.47 10.74 -0.72
C ILE A 282 3.46 9.57 -0.79
N MET A 283 3.60 8.94 -1.96
CA MET A 283 4.56 7.85 -2.12
C MET A 283 6.00 8.33 -1.99
N ASP A 284 6.33 9.52 -2.51
CA ASP A 284 7.64 10.14 -2.30
C ASP A 284 7.92 10.40 -0.82
N ALA A 285 6.96 10.95 -0.08
CA ALA A 285 7.08 11.18 1.36
C ALA A 285 7.19 9.86 2.18
N ILE A 286 6.58 8.77 1.71
CA ILE A 286 6.74 7.45 2.32
C ILE A 286 8.13 6.87 2.00
N ALA A 287 8.64 7.09 0.78
CA ALA A 287 9.97 6.62 0.38
C ALA A 287 11.12 7.26 1.19
N ASP A 288 10.91 8.48 1.69
CA ASP A 288 11.90 9.19 2.53
C ASP A 288 11.99 8.67 3.97
N ARG A 289 11.17 7.68 4.37
CA ARG A 289 11.22 7.11 5.72
C ARG A 289 12.35 6.10 5.88
N GLU A 290 12.97 6.06 7.05
CA GLU A 290 14.11 5.16 7.35
C GLU A 290 13.73 3.67 7.25
N GLU A 291 12.47 3.32 7.51
CA GLU A 291 11.98 1.93 7.48
C GLU A 291 11.60 1.46 6.07
N VAL A 292 11.66 2.31 5.06
CA VAL A 292 11.25 2.04 3.68
C VAL A 292 12.47 2.03 2.78
N ASP A 293 12.59 1.01 1.94
CA ASP A 293 13.66 0.92 0.93
C ASP A 293 13.27 1.70 -0.34
N SER A 294 12.03 1.53 -0.76
CA SER A 294 11.44 2.31 -1.85
C SER A 294 9.92 2.33 -1.76
N ALA A 295 9.32 3.40 -2.23
CA ALA A 295 7.89 3.50 -2.41
C ALA A 295 7.61 4.26 -3.71
N GLY A 296 6.54 3.90 -4.42
CA GLY A 296 6.19 4.58 -5.65
C GLY A 296 4.87 4.10 -6.25
N VAL A 297 4.30 4.96 -7.10
CA VAL A 297 3.12 4.63 -7.90
C VAL A 297 3.53 3.69 -9.03
N THR A 298 2.91 2.53 -9.11
CA THR A 298 3.18 1.48 -10.11
C THR A 298 2.20 1.49 -11.26
N GLY A 299 1.00 2.07 -11.05
CA GLY A 299 -0.01 2.18 -12.09
C GLY A 299 -1.09 3.19 -11.74
N VAL A 300 -1.66 3.80 -12.76
CA VAL A 300 -2.82 4.70 -12.64
C VAL A 300 -3.81 4.31 -13.73
N GLU A 301 -5.01 3.97 -13.33
CA GLU A 301 -6.13 3.76 -14.25
C GLU A 301 -6.93 5.07 -14.32
N MET A 302 -6.61 5.88 -15.32
CA MET A 302 -7.18 7.23 -15.46
C MET A 302 -8.69 7.22 -15.63
N SER A 303 -9.25 6.24 -16.32
CA SER A 303 -10.69 6.09 -16.58
C SER A 303 -11.52 5.93 -15.31
N THR A 304 -11.00 5.23 -14.30
CA THR A 304 -11.67 5.00 -13.02
C THR A 304 -11.15 5.89 -11.90
N GLY A 305 -9.91 6.34 -12.01
CA GLY A 305 -9.18 7.05 -10.97
C GLY A 305 -8.61 6.13 -9.87
N ALA A 306 -8.45 4.86 -10.19
CA ALA A 306 -7.77 3.93 -9.32
C ALA A 306 -6.25 4.08 -9.48
N VAL A 307 -5.56 4.13 -8.36
CA VAL A 307 -4.09 4.23 -8.29
C VAL A 307 -3.54 3.00 -7.59
N THR A 308 -2.48 2.46 -8.15
CA THR A 308 -1.74 1.34 -7.57
C THR A 308 -0.34 1.80 -7.20
N ALA A 309 0.08 1.49 -6.00
CA ALA A 309 1.41 1.80 -5.49
C ALA A 309 2.06 0.57 -4.86
N SER A 310 3.37 0.55 -4.76
CA SER A 310 4.12 -0.47 -4.03
C SER A 310 5.07 0.18 -3.05
N ILE A 311 5.25 -0.47 -1.92
CA ILE A 311 6.21 -0.10 -0.88
C ILE A 311 7.09 -1.32 -0.62
N GLU A 312 8.40 -1.15 -0.79
CA GLU A 312 9.39 -2.16 -0.48
C GLU A 312 10.07 -1.83 0.84
N LEU A 313 10.30 -2.84 1.65
CA LEU A 313 10.97 -2.72 2.94
C LEU A 313 12.38 -3.31 2.87
N PRO A 314 13.36 -2.78 3.63
CA PRO A 314 14.72 -3.29 3.64
C PRO A 314 14.78 -4.78 3.98
N ARG A 315 15.53 -5.55 3.20
CA ARG A 315 15.71 -6.99 3.47
C ARG A 315 16.32 -7.27 4.84
N ALA A 316 17.12 -6.36 5.36
CA ALA A 316 17.65 -6.46 6.72
C ALA A 316 16.53 -6.51 7.77
N LEU A 317 15.48 -5.72 7.60
CA LEU A 317 14.31 -5.70 8.47
C LEU A 317 13.56 -7.04 8.43
N TYR A 318 13.43 -7.66 7.25
CA TYR A 318 12.85 -8.99 7.10
C TYR A 318 13.62 -10.05 7.89
N TYR A 319 14.97 -10.09 7.78
CA TYR A 319 15.78 -11.06 8.51
C TYR A 319 15.78 -10.82 10.02
N GLN A 320 15.80 -9.55 10.44
CA GLN A 320 15.67 -9.20 11.84
C GLN A 320 14.34 -9.71 12.41
N THR A 321 13.24 -9.43 11.73
CA THR A 321 11.89 -9.83 12.14
C THR A 321 11.76 -11.35 12.24
N ILE A 322 12.25 -12.09 11.25
CA ILE A 322 12.25 -13.55 11.28
C ILE A 322 13.09 -14.09 12.43
N SER A 323 14.28 -13.49 12.68
CA SER A 323 15.17 -13.90 13.77
C SER A 323 14.50 -13.71 15.12
N GLU A 324 13.81 -12.59 15.34
CA GLU A 324 13.07 -12.30 16.57
C GLU A 324 11.92 -13.29 16.80
N GLN A 325 11.19 -13.66 15.74
CA GLN A 325 10.07 -14.59 15.83
C GLN A 325 10.47 -16.04 16.06
N CYS A 326 11.50 -16.53 15.36
CA CYS A 326 11.90 -17.93 15.47
C CYS A 326 13.02 -18.19 16.49
N GLY A 327 13.64 -17.14 17.03
CA GLY A 327 14.71 -17.25 18.02
C GLY A 327 16.05 -17.75 17.44
N PHE A 328 16.21 -17.70 16.11
CA PHE A 328 17.43 -18.05 15.40
C PHE A 328 18.08 -16.80 14.83
N GLU A 329 19.40 -16.75 14.79
CA GLU A 329 20.13 -15.66 14.14
C GLU A 329 20.16 -15.89 12.62
N ILE A 330 19.40 -15.08 11.87
CA ILE A 330 19.28 -15.14 10.41
C ILE A 330 19.64 -13.77 9.86
N ARG A 331 20.70 -13.68 9.04
CA ARG A 331 21.21 -12.42 8.52
C ARG A 331 21.01 -12.28 7.01
N ASP A 332 20.87 -13.41 6.33
CA ASP A 332 20.73 -13.47 4.87
C ASP A 332 19.99 -14.74 4.40
N ASP A 333 19.80 -14.86 3.09
CA ASP A 333 19.17 -16.03 2.46
C ASP A 333 19.96 -17.31 2.69
N GLY A 334 21.29 -17.24 2.87
CA GLY A 334 22.13 -18.39 3.14
C GLY A 334 21.87 -18.97 4.52
N ASP A 335 21.81 -18.12 5.55
CA ASP A 335 21.46 -18.52 6.91
C ASP A 335 20.06 -19.14 6.95
N LEU A 336 19.07 -18.52 6.26
CA LEU A 336 17.70 -19.01 6.17
C LEU A 336 17.63 -20.39 5.50
N MET A 337 18.32 -20.58 4.37
CA MET A 337 18.38 -21.87 3.67
C MET A 337 19.08 -22.94 4.51
N GLY A 338 20.14 -22.57 5.22
CA GLY A 338 20.84 -23.44 6.15
C GLY A 338 19.94 -23.94 7.27
N LEU A 339 19.21 -22.99 7.90
CA LEU A 339 18.24 -23.30 8.95
C LEU A 339 17.10 -24.23 8.45
N LEU A 340 16.51 -23.92 7.29
CA LEU A 340 15.45 -24.75 6.69
C LEU A 340 15.94 -26.17 6.38
N THR A 341 17.22 -26.32 5.99
CA THR A 341 17.83 -27.62 5.74
C THR A 341 17.97 -28.42 7.05
N GLN A 342 18.43 -27.79 8.11
CA GLN A 342 18.52 -28.40 9.45
C GLN A 342 17.15 -28.76 10.00
N ILE A 343 16.17 -27.87 9.89
CA ILE A 343 14.79 -28.13 10.32
C ILE A 343 14.20 -29.31 9.57
N ARG A 344 14.49 -29.49 8.28
CA ARG A 344 14.03 -30.64 7.51
C ARG A 344 14.53 -31.96 8.09
N GLU A 345 15.80 -32.03 8.50
CA GLU A 345 16.37 -33.23 9.13
C GLU A 345 15.74 -33.48 10.50
N ILE A 346 15.69 -32.45 11.36
CA ILE A 346 15.05 -32.54 12.67
C ILE A 346 13.58 -32.93 12.55
N LYS A 347 12.87 -32.36 11.57
CA LYS A 347 11.47 -32.70 11.32
C LYS A 347 11.28 -34.16 10.91
N ALA A 348 12.16 -34.67 10.04
CA ALA A 348 12.09 -36.08 9.63
C ALA A 348 12.27 -37.04 10.83
N ASP A 349 13.25 -36.74 11.71
CA ASP A 349 13.47 -37.49 12.94
C ASP A 349 12.29 -37.35 13.91
N TYR A 350 11.76 -36.14 14.05
CA TYR A 350 10.60 -35.89 14.91
C TYR A 350 9.34 -36.61 14.42
N ASP A 351 9.05 -36.52 13.13
CA ASP A 351 7.88 -37.18 12.50
C ASP A 351 7.95 -38.72 12.72
N HIS A 352 9.17 -39.29 12.70
CA HIS A 352 9.38 -40.71 12.96
C HIS A 352 9.09 -41.12 14.41
N ILE A 353 9.38 -40.26 15.38
CA ILE A 353 9.21 -40.55 16.81
C ILE A 353 7.93 -39.99 17.42
N SER A 354 7.26 -39.05 16.76
CA SER A 354 6.16 -38.23 17.30
C SER A 354 4.98 -39.07 17.84
N SER A 355 4.57 -40.08 17.06
CA SER A 355 3.47 -40.96 17.48
C SER A 355 3.83 -41.77 18.74
N ALA A 356 5.04 -42.31 18.84
CA ALA A 356 5.50 -43.01 19.99
C ALA A 356 5.61 -42.08 21.22
N LEU A 357 6.05 -40.85 21.01
CA LEU A 357 6.14 -39.85 22.10
C LEU A 357 4.74 -39.46 22.61
N GLN A 358 3.75 -39.36 21.71
CA GLN A 358 2.36 -39.10 22.09
C GLN A 358 1.82 -40.30 22.91
N ASP A 359 2.05 -41.56 22.48
CA ASP A 359 1.65 -42.75 23.23
C ASP A 359 2.28 -42.81 24.61
N VAL A 360 3.56 -42.39 24.73
CA VAL A 360 4.21 -42.30 26.05
C VAL A 360 3.51 -41.30 26.97
N ARG A 361 3.13 -40.14 26.46
CA ARG A 361 2.42 -39.12 27.26
C ARG A 361 1.03 -39.58 27.69
N GLU A 362 0.31 -40.26 26.82
CA GLU A 362 -1.07 -40.69 27.08
C GLU A 362 -1.16 -42.02 27.86
N LYS A 363 -0.28 -42.98 27.55
CA LYS A 363 -0.37 -44.37 28.01
C LYS A 363 0.83 -44.80 28.88
N GLY A 364 1.86 -43.94 28.98
CA GLY A 364 3.10 -44.26 29.69
C GLY A 364 4.07 -45.12 28.88
N TYR A 365 3.73 -45.55 27.66
CA TYR A 365 4.57 -46.40 26.82
C TYR A 365 4.32 -46.18 25.36
N GLY A 366 5.38 -46.06 24.55
CA GLY A 366 5.33 -45.88 23.12
C GLY A 366 6.43 -46.65 22.38
N VAL A 367 6.17 -47.01 21.15
CA VAL A 367 7.11 -47.76 20.30
C VAL A 367 7.31 -47.06 18.99
N VAL A 368 8.58 -46.77 18.66
CA VAL A 368 8.96 -46.27 17.33
C VAL A 368 9.17 -47.49 16.43
N MET A 369 8.39 -47.55 15.38
CA MET A 369 8.51 -48.61 14.38
C MET A 369 9.74 -48.45 13.52
N PRO A 370 10.44 -49.55 13.14
CA PRO A 370 11.59 -49.46 12.24
C PRO A 370 11.21 -48.92 10.88
N LEU A 371 12.13 -48.20 10.24
CA LEU A 371 11.96 -47.78 8.87
C LEU A 371 12.12 -48.97 7.90
N PRO A 372 11.50 -48.92 6.73
CA PRO A 372 11.62 -50.01 5.74
C PRO A 372 13.06 -50.39 5.36
N GLY A 373 13.98 -49.41 5.38
CA GLY A 373 15.42 -49.59 5.11
C GLY A 373 16.18 -50.29 6.25
N GLU A 374 15.63 -50.37 7.47
CA GLU A 374 16.26 -50.99 8.65
C GLU A 374 15.92 -52.48 8.78
N LEU A 375 15.04 -52.98 7.91
CA LEU A 375 14.69 -54.38 7.88
C LEU A 375 15.85 -55.22 7.36
N HIS A 376 16.33 -56.11 8.20
CA HIS A 376 17.32 -57.13 7.83
C HIS A 376 16.60 -58.42 7.49
N LEU A 377 16.64 -58.83 6.24
CA LEU A 377 16.00 -60.04 5.71
C LEU A 377 17.03 -61.16 5.61
N GLU A 378 16.78 -62.30 6.28
CA GLU A 378 17.62 -63.49 6.16
C GLU A 378 17.21 -64.30 4.90
N GLU A 379 18.12 -65.12 4.39
CA GLU A 379 17.83 -65.97 3.25
C GLU A 379 16.69 -66.98 3.54
N PRO A 380 15.75 -67.17 2.59
CA PRO A 380 14.65 -68.10 2.75
C PRO A 380 15.16 -69.54 2.95
N GLN A 381 14.66 -70.19 3.98
CA GLN A 381 15.04 -71.57 4.32
C GLN A 381 13.85 -72.53 4.04
N ILE A 382 14.12 -73.63 3.34
CA ILE A 382 13.13 -74.69 3.18
C ILE A 382 13.14 -75.57 4.43
N VAL A 383 12.02 -75.67 5.14
CA VAL A 383 11.88 -76.49 6.35
C VAL A 383 10.82 -77.57 6.12
N ARG A 384 11.08 -78.76 6.66
CA ARG A 384 10.13 -79.89 6.59
C ARG A 384 9.46 -79.99 7.97
N GLN A 385 8.14 -79.87 8.00
CA GLN A 385 7.38 -79.96 9.25
C GLN A 385 6.16 -80.89 9.03
N GLY A 386 6.06 -81.97 9.78
CA GLY A 386 4.92 -82.91 9.67
C GLY A 386 4.69 -83.51 8.30
N GLY A 387 5.76 -83.80 7.51
CA GLY A 387 5.66 -84.37 6.17
C GLY A 387 5.40 -83.36 5.05
N ARG A 388 5.23 -82.14 5.33
CA ARG A 388 5.05 -80.99 4.35
C ARG A 388 6.30 -80.08 4.28
N TYR A 389 6.60 -79.59 3.12
CA TYR A 389 7.62 -78.61 2.89
C TYR A 389 7.02 -77.19 3.04
N SER A 390 7.66 -76.31 3.80
CA SER A 390 7.31 -74.90 3.93
C SER A 390 8.56 -74.03 3.80
N VAL A 391 8.37 -72.76 3.41
CA VAL A 391 9.45 -71.77 3.36
C VAL A 391 9.41 -70.98 4.66
N ARG A 392 10.53 -70.97 5.40
CA ARG A 392 10.72 -70.12 6.55
C ARG A 392 11.36 -68.79 6.09
N LEU A 393 10.67 -67.70 6.30
CA LEU A 393 11.18 -66.35 6.11
C LEU A 393 11.46 -65.73 7.49
N LYS A 394 12.63 -65.16 7.65
CA LYS A 394 13.02 -64.49 8.90
C LYS A 394 13.47 -63.08 8.61
N ALA A 395 12.93 -62.12 9.34
CA ALA A 395 13.28 -60.71 9.28
C ALA A 395 13.54 -60.20 10.69
N SER A 396 14.44 -59.23 10.80
CA SER A 396 14.72 -58.52 12.05
C SER A 396 14.90 -57.02 11.77
N ALA A 397 14.48 -56.22 12.69
CA ALA A 397 14.67 -54.77 12.65
C ALA A 397 14.82 -54.21 14.07
N PRO A 398 15.54 -53.13 14.26
CA PRO A 398 15.57 -52.41 15.52
C PRO A 398 14.23 -51.70 15.77
N SER A 399 13.79 -51.61 17.02
CA SER A 399 12.69 -50.76 17.45
C SER A 399 13.10 -49.97 18.65
N ILE A 400 12.59 -48.73 18.81
CA ILE A 400 12.84 -47.91 19.98
C ILE A 400 11.62 -47.98 20.89
N HIS A 401 11.84 -48.33 22.15
CA HIS A 401 10.81 -48.41 23.16
C HIS A 401 11.01 -47.29 24.19
N MET A 402 9.99 -46.45 24.34
CA MET A 402 9.98 -45.33 25.27
C MET A 402 9.02 -45.63 26.41
N MET A 403 9.44 -45.36 27.65
CA MET A 403 8.63 -45.55 28.85
C MET A 403 8.66 -44.32 29.73
N MET A 404 7.51 -43.92 30.23
CA MET A 404 7.42 -42.91 31.26
C MET A 404 7.49 -43.60 32.63
N THR A 405 8.43 -43.19 33.46
CA THR A 405 8.59 -43.72 34.83
C THR A 405 8.61 -42.58 35.81
N ASN A 406 7.95 -42.79 36.96
CA ASN A 406 8.00 -41.82 38.03
C ASN A 406 9.26 -42.05 38.89
N ILE A 407 10.11 -41.03 39.01
CA ILE A 407 11.34 -41.07 39.77
C ILE A 407 11.19 -40.15 40.97
N GLU A 408 11.33 -40.74 42.18
CA GLU A 408 11.23 -39.98 43.40
C GLU A 408 12.65 -39.75 43.98
N THR A 409 12.89 -38.56 44.49
CA THR A 409 14.10 -38.25 45.25
C THR A 409 13.74 -37.66 46.58
N GLU A 410 14.49 -38.08 47.59
CA GLU A 410 14.46 -37.47 48.91
C GLU A 410 15.83 -36.83 49.17
N VAL A 411 15.82 -35.55 49.41
CA VAL A 411 17.03 -34.78 49.67
C VAL A 411 16.97 -34.29 51.11
N THR A 412 17.91 -34.73 51.92
CA THR A 412 17.99 -34.37 53.33
C THR A 412 19.26 -33.52 53.54
N PRO A 413 19.20 -32.21 53.34
CA PRO A 413 20.33 -31.34 53.57
C PRO A 413 20.70 -31.34 55.08
N ALA A 414 21.98 -31.48 55.38
CA ALA A 414 22.45 -31.42 56.76
C ALA A 414 22.40 -29.95 57.24
N LEU A 415 21.50 -29.69 58.18
CA LEU A 415 21.23 -28.35 58.69
C LEU A 415 22.07 -27.95 59.93
N GLY A 416 22.94 -28.80 60.38
CA GLY A 416 23.74 -28.57 61.61
C GLY A 416 23.04 -29.05 62.89
N GLY A 417 23.25 -28.37 64.01
CA GLY A 417 22.67 -28.80 65.31
C GLY A 417 21.17 -28.50 65.47
N GLU A 418 20.53 -29.09 66.47
CA GLU A 418 19.09 -29.05 66.71
C GLU A 418 18.48 -27.62 66.67
N LYS A 419 19.16 -26.63 67.29
CA LYS A 419 18.72 -25.21 67.23
C LYS A 419 18.75 -24.58 65.87
N ALA A 420 19.77 -24.86 65.06
CA ALA A 420 19.88 -24.34 63.70
C ALA A 420 18.79 -24.93 62.79
N SER A 421 18.43 -26.18 62.99
CA SER A 421 17.37 -26.86 62.25
C SER A 421 15.98 -26.29 62.60
N GLU A 422 15.73 -25.93 63.89
CA GLU A 422 14.48 -25.27 64.28
C GLU A 422 14.35 -23.85 63.71
N GLU A 423 15.44 -23.07 63.66
CA GLU A 423 15.45 -21.71 63.06
C GLU A 423 15.18 -21.74 61.53
N ILE A 424 15.80 -22.67 60.86
CA ILE A 424 15.58 -22.83 59.38
C ILE A 424 14.16 -23.33 59.09
N MET A 425 13.66 -24.28 59.88
CA MET A 425 12.27 -24.77 59.81
C MET A 425 11.28 -23.61 60.08
N GLY A 426 11.54 -22.78 61.07
CA GLY A 426 10.76 -21.60 61.39
C GLY A 426 10.76 -20.57 60.21
N PHE A 427 11.91 -20.35 59.55
CA PHE A 427 12.05 -19.50 58.39
C PHE A 427 11.27 -20.04 57.18
N LEU A 428 11.38 -21.32 56.88
CA LEU A 428 10.63 -21.97 55.79
C LEU A 428 9.12 -21.91 56.03
N LEU A 429 8.68 -22.11 57.26
CA LEU A 429 7.25 -22.07 57.61
C LEU A 429 6.69 -20.65 57.66
N GLN A 430 7.50 -19.64 57.98
CA GLN A 430 7.08 -18.22 57.91
C GLN A 430 6.82 -17.74 56.50
N GLY A 431 7.52 -18.29 55.46
CA GLY A 431 7.26 -18.02 54.05
C GLY A 431 6.07 -18.80 53.48
N PHE A 432 5.51 -19.73 54.26
CA PHE A 432 4.43 -20.63 53.86
C PHE A 432 3.05 -19.98 54.08
N ASP A 433 2.65 -19.13 53.22
CA ASP A 433 1.32 -18.51 53.18
C ASP A 433 0.27 -19.41 52.47
N GLY A 434 0.39 -20.75 52.71
CA GLY A 434 -0.43 -21.78 52.07
C GLY A 434 0.02 -22.18 50.63
N ASP A 435 1.09 -21.60 50.12
CA ASP A 435 1.63 -21.91 48.81
C ASP A 435 2.96 -22.67 48.92
N VAL A 436 2.90 -23.97 48.62
CA VAL A 436 4.05 -24.88 48.65
C VAL A 436 5.17 -24.44 47.71
N SER A 437 4.85 -23.77 46.59
CA SER A 437 5.82 -23.33 45.60
C SER A 437 6.84 -22.36 46.20
N LYS A 438 6.43 -21.48 47.09
CA LYS A 438 7.32 -20.51 47.76
C LYS A 438 8.38 -21.15 48.64
N ILE A 439 8.09 -22.33 49.21
CA ILE A 439 9.08 -23.08 49.98
C ILE A 439 10.19 -23.59 49.04
N TRP A 440 9.83 -24.11 47.89
CA TRP A 440 10.79 -24.63 46.94
C TRP A 440 11.68 -23.54 46.32
N GLU A 441 11.20 -22.30 46.23
CA GLU A 441 11.97 -21.12 45.78
C GLU A 441 12.92 -20.59 46.90
N SER A 442 12.73 -21.01 48.13
CA SER A 442 13.55 -20.55 49.27
C SER A 442 15.02 -20.95 49.09
N ASN A 443 15.92 -20.00 49.27
CA ASN A 443 17.35 -20.21 49.13
C ASN A 443 17.96 -20.69 50.45
N ILE A 444 18.48 -21.90 50.44
CA ILE A 444 19.22 -22.49 51.57
C ILE A 444 20.60 -22.90 51.06
N PHE A 445 21.67 -22.47 51.71
CA PHE A 445 23.03 -22.73 51.29
C PHE A 445 23.45 -22.21 49.92
N GLY A 446 22.85 -21.12 49.43
CA GLY A 446 23.21 -20.48 48.16
C GLY A 446 22.55 -21.10 46.94
N LYS A 447 21.63 -22.06 47.13
CA LYS A 447 20.81 -22.69 46.10
C LYS A 447 19.35 -22.74 46.54
N SER A 448 18.40 -22.72 45.60
CA SER A 448 17.00 -22.97 45.95
C SER A 448 16.79 -24.43 46.34
N LEU A 449 15.75 -24.71 47.15
CA LEU A 449 15.37 -26.09 47.42
C LEU A 449 14.98 -26.86 46.16
N TYR A 450 14.43 -26.14 45.17
CA TYR A 450 14.13 -26.68 43.87
C TYR A 450 15.39 -27.17 43.14
N ASP A 451 16.44 -26.34 43.06
CA ASP A 451 17.74 -26.72 42.45
C ASP A 451 18.37 -27.94 43.12
N ILE A 452 18.29 -28.01 44.47
CA ILE A 452 18.81 -29.15 45.22
C ILE A 452 18.05 -30.44 44.90
N ALA A 453 16.72 -30.36 44.81
CA ALA A 453 15.88 -31.50 44.43
C ALA A 453 16.12 -31.93 42.98
N GLU A 454 16.26 -30.98 42.06
CA GLU A 454 16.58 -31.24 40.64
C GLU A 454 17.93 -31.94 40.50
N GLU A 455 18.97 -31.45 41.16
CA GLU A 455 20.28 -32.12 41.21
C GLU A 455 20.21 -33.56 41.79
N GLY A 456 19.36 -33.74 42.79
CA GLY A 456 19.10 -35.06 43.36
C GLY A 456 18.44 -36.04 42.39
N LEU A 457 17.44 -35.55 41.64
CA LEU A 457 16.77 -36.33 40.60
C LEU A 457 17.73 -36.66 39.44
N GLU A 458 18.45 -35.66 38.94
CA GLU A 458 19.46 -35.86 37.88
C GLU A 458 20.51 -36.91 38.29
N ALA A 459 21.02 -36.82 39.52
CA ALA A 459 22.00 -37.77 40.05
C ALA A 459 21.47 -39.19 40.07
N LYS A 460 20.18 -39.39 40.40
CA LYS A 460 19.53 -40.72 40.37
C LYS A 460 19.40 -41.26 38.95
N ILE A 461 18.95 -40.40 38.00
CA ILE A 461 18.77 -40.78 36.62
C ILE A 461 20.13 -41.16 35.98
N LYS A 462 21.16 -40.32 36.18
CA LYS A 462 22.51 -40.53 35.61
C LYS A 462 23.24 -41.74 36.25
N ARG A 463 22.81 -42.20 37.44
CA ARG A 463 23.45 -43.32 38.14
C ARG A 463 23.04 -44.72 37.66
N MET A 464 22.11 -44.87 36.72
CA MET A 464 21.74 -46.19 36.22
C MET A 464 22.94 -46.87 35.55
N PRO A 465 23.49 -47.97 36.14
CA PRO A 465 24.67 -48.59 35.60
C PRO A 465 24.45 -49.16 34.20
N PRO A 466 25.46 -49.12 33.30
CA PRO A 466 25.33 -49.72 31.96
C PRO A 466 24.90 -51.18 31.96
N SER A 467 25.27 -51.95 32.99
CA SER A 467 24.84 -53.34 33.16
C SER A 467 23.32 -53.46 33.39
N VAL A 468 22.71 -52.53 34.11
CA VAL A 468 21.25 -52.50 34.36
C VAL A 468 20.52 -52.09 33.07
N GLN A 469 21.03 -51.07 32.38
CA GLN A 469 20.49 -50.67 31.04
C GLN A 469 20.50 -51.86 30.07
N ALA A 470 21.61 -52.61 30.00
CA ALA A 470 21.69 -53.80 29.15
C ALA A 470 20.71 -54.88 29.54
N LYS A 471 20.53 -55.12 30.85
CA LYS A 471 19.53 -56.12 31.35
C LYS A 471 18.11 -55.70 30.97
N LEU A 472 17.74 -54.45 31.14
CA LEU A 472 16.42 -53.92 30.74
C LEU A 472 16.19 -54.09 29.22
N ARG A 473 17.16 -53.69 28.38
CA ARG A 473 17.10 -53.86 26.92
C ARG A 473 16.89 -55.34 26.55
N ASN A 474 17.72 -56.24 27.08
CA ASN A 474 17.65 -57.67 26.79
C ASN A 474 16.31 -58.28 27.25
N THR A 475 15.78 -57.84 28.39
CA THR A 475 14.47 -58.27 28.88
C THR A 475 13.34 -57.83 27.95
N MET A 476 13.36 -56.53 27.52
CA MET A 476 12.38 -56.03 26.54
C MET A 476 12.47 -56.78 25.21
N GLN A 477 13.67 -57.03 24.71
CA GLN A 477 13.86 -57.79 23.48
C GLN A 477 13.27 -59.21 23.57
N ARG A 478 13.42 -59.87 24.71
CA ARG A 478 12.82 -61.18 24.96
C ARG A 478 11.31 -61.15 25.02
N ILE A 479 10.74 -60.17 25.73
CA ILE A 479 9.29 -59.97 25.88
C ILE A 479 8.67 -59.78 24.49
N VAL A 480 9.27 -58.95 23.62
CA VAL A 480 8.75 -58.65 22.31
C VAL A 480 8.87 -59.84 21.36
N ASN A 481 9.98 -60.58 21.40
CA ASN A 481 10.25 -61.68 20.46
C ASN A 481 9.61 -63.03 20.89
N GLU A 482 9.52 -63.32 22.19
CA GLU A 482 9.08 -64.63 22.71
C GLU A 482 7.62 -64.59 23.22
N GLY A 483 7.06 -63.34 23.39
CA GLY A 483 5.76 -63.15 24.01
C GLY A 483 5.77 -63.23 25.54
N SER A 484 4.74 -62.68 26.17
CA SER A 484 4.63 -62.55 27.65
C SER A 484 3.99 -63.78 28.32
N GLY A 485 4.18 -64.98 27.74
CA GLY A 485 3.55 -66.22 28.27
C GLY A 485 4.09 -66.79 29.60
N GLY A 486 4.97 -66.07 30.29
CA GLY A 486 5.56 -66.48 31.56
C GLY A 486 5.75 -65.34 32.57
N LEU A 487 6.07 -65.69 33.83
CA LEU A 487 6.38 -64.76 34.87
C LEU A 487 7.63 -63.96 34.48
N ILE A 488 7.51 -62.63 34.32
CA ILE A 488 8.63 -61.75 34.00
C ILE A 488 9.27 -61.38 35.32
N CYS A 489 10.44 -61.98 35.58
CA CYS A 489 11.25 -61.63 36.74
C CYS A 489 12.49 -60.85 36.23
N ILE A 490 12.56 -59.57 36.52
CA ILE A 490 13.76 -58.74 36.28
C ILE A 490 14.59 -58.73 37.54
N ILE A 491 15.63 -59.56 37.58
CA ILE A 491 16.62 -59.51 38.68
C ILE A 491 17.67 -58.47 38.30
N LEU A 492 17.62 -57.32 38.96
CA LEU A 492 18.57 -56.20 38.81
C LEU A 492 19.90 -56.51 39.44
#